data_bdc753f3f9b8bda077a8a3d5eb33e138
#
_entry.id   bdc753f3f9b8bda077a8a3d5eb33e138
#
_cell.length_a   1.000
_cell.length_b   1.000
_cell.length_c   1.000
_cell.angle_alpha   90.00
_cell.angle_beta   90.00
_cell.angle_gamma   90.00
#
_symmetry.space_group_name_H-M   'P 1'
#
loop_
_entity.id
_entity.type
_entity.pdbx_description
1 polymer ?
#
loop_
_entity_poly.entity_id
_entity_poly.type
_entity_poly.pdbx_seq_one_letter_code
_entity_poly.pdbx_strand_id
1 'polypeptide(L)'
;MMFATIKKSCFFFVLFFVFAGISFSAQAQKRPVLSDEEQVEEAVTNEVNVLMKSPDFLKKKNKKFPDVKGYIVVDIAVVQNGKLSSFFKVDSDIKNIDFIEFLSDLLLKQKFEFKLPKQQRYKIRQTLTIE
;
A
#
# COMPACT_ATOMS: atom_id res chain seq x y z
N MET A 1 -22.67 -52.89 -6.77
CA MET A 1 -21.90 -52.52 -5.63
C MET A 1 -20.76 -51.69 -5.98
N MET A 2 -19.84 -52.19 -6.66
CA MET A 2 -18.63 -51.45 -6.97
C MET A 2 -18.86 -50.25 -7.82
N PHE A 3 -19.90 -50.29 -8.61
CA PHE A 3 -20.22 -49.16 -9.46
C PHE A 3 -20.54 -47.92 -8.70
N ALA A 4 -21.25 -48.06 -7.62
CA ALA A 4 -21.62 -46.92 -6.81
C ALA A 4 -20.38 -46.23 -6.25
N THR A 5 -19.40 -47.01 -5.92
CA THR A 5 -18.14 -46.47 -5.40
C THR A 5 -17.43 -45.67 -6.44
N ILE A 6 -17.40 -46.16 -7.65
CA ILE A 6 -16.73 -45.47 -8.73
C ILE A 6 -17.42 -44.15 -9.03
N LYS A 7 -18.72 -44.16 -9.02
CA LYS A 7 -19.47 -42.94 -9.27
C LYS A 7 -19.18 -41.87 -8.23
N LYS A 8 -19.09 -42.28 -7.02
CA LYS A 8 -18.80 -41.36 -5.96
C LYS A 8 -17.41 -40.75 -6.15
N SER A 9 -16.53 -41.56 -6.59
CA SER A 9 -15.18 -41.09 -6.84
C SER A 9 -15.14 -40.04 -7.92
N CYS A 10 -15.85 -40.28 -8.99
CA CYS A 10 -15.92 -39.31 -10.06
C CYS A 10 -16.54 -38.00 -9.63
N PHE A 11 -17.60 -38.12 -8.87
CA PHE A 11 -18.28 -36.96 -8.40
C PHE A 11 -17.37 -36.12 -7.50
N PHE A 12 -16.65 -36.78 -6.69
CA PHE A 12 -15.71 -36.13 -5.81
C PHE A 12 -14.65 -35.37 -6.58
N PHE A 13 -14.24 -35.95 -7.64
CA PHE A 13 -13.22 -35.36 -8.48
C PHE A 13 -13.70 -34.07 -9.13
N VAL A 14 -14.91 -34.06 -9.58
CA VAL A 14 -15.51 -32.88 -10.20
C VAL A 14 -15.59 -31.74 -9.20
N LEU A 15 -15.95 -32.06 -8.00
CA LEU A 15 -16.07 -31.05 -6.97
C LEU A 15 -14.73 -30.40 -6.69
N PHE A 16 -13.69 -31.18 -6.70
CA PHE A 16 -12.37 -30.66 -6.47
C PHE A 16 -11.96 -29.72 -7.59
N PHE A 17 -12.37 -30.04 -8.77
CA PHE A 17 -12.02 -29.22 -9.93
C PHE A 17 -12.66 -27.84 -9.84
N VAL A 18 -13.87 -27.77 -9.40
CA VAL A 18 -14.53 -26.51 -9.23
C VAL A 18 -13.82 -25.64 -8.21
N PHE A 19 -13.35 -26.28 -7.19
CA PHE A 19 -12.63 -25.57 -6.16
C PHE A 19 -11.36 -24.95 -6.70
N ALA A 20 -10.69 -25.60 -7.59
CA ALA A 20 -9.47 -25.07 -8.18
C ALA A 20 -9.73 -23.81 -8.98
N GLY A 21 -10.95 -23.64 -9.47
CA GLY A 21 -11.30 -22.46 -10.22
C GLY A 21 -11.22 -21.18 -9.39
N ILE A 22 -11.33 -21.31 -8.10
CA ILE A 22 -11.29 -20.16 -7.22
C ILE A 22 -9.91 -19.52 -7.22
N SER A 23 -8.92 -20.25 -7.66
CA SER A 23 -7.58 -19.73 -7.68
C SER A 23 -7.44 -18.48 -8.54
N PHE A 24 -8.39 -18.22 -9.42
CA PHE A 24 -8.31 -17.00 -10.20
C PHE A 24 -8.56 -15.78 -9.37
N SER A 25 -8.88 -15.93 -8.11
CA SER A 25 -8.91 -14.79 -7.21
C SER A 25 -7.55 -14.11 -7.17
N ALA A 26 -6.54 -14.78 -7.64
CA ALA A 26 -5.23 -14.17 -7.79
C ALA A 26 -5.29 -12.95 -8.72
N GLN A 27 -6.27 -12.88 -9.58
CA GLN A 27 -6.44 -11.73 -10.44
C GLN A 27 -6.83 -10.48 -9.67
N ALA A 28 -7.39 -10.66 -8.49
CA ALA A 28 -7.75 -9.54 -7.65
C ALA A 28 -6.51 -8.81 -7.14
N GLN A 29 -5.35 -9.41 -7.28
CA GLN A 29 -4.10 -8.77 -6.88
C GLN A 29 -3.57 -7.81 -7.94
N LYS A 30 -4.20 -7.76 -9.08
CA LYS A 30 -3.81 -6.85 -10.12
C LYS A 30 -4.16 -5.42 -9.70
N ARG A 31 -3.15 -4.59 -9.65
CA ARG A 31 -3.35 -3.22 -9.22
C ARG A 31 -3.97 -2.39 -10.36
N PRO A 32 -4.96 -1.55 -10.05
CA PRO A 32 -5.55 -0.70 -11.07
C PRO A 32 -4.58 0.37 -11.53
N VAL A 33 -4.76 0.81 -12.77
CA VAL A 33 -4.01 1.93 -13.33
C VAL A 33 -4.88 3.17 -13.17
N LEU A 34 -4.37 4.16 -12.44
CA LEU A 34 -5.08 5.42 -12.22
C LEU A 34 -4.46 6.49 -13.09
N SER A 35 -5.28 7.13 -13.91
CA SER A 35 -4.81 8.17 -14.82
C SER A 35 -5.26 9.57 -14.42
N ASP A 36 -6.22 9.67 -13.53
CA ASP A 36 -6.75 10.96 -13.09
C ASP A 36 -5.97 11.41 -11.85
N GLU A 37 -5.44 12.62 -11.91
CA GLU A 37 -4.64 13.16 -10.81
C GLU A 37 -5.40 13.19 -9.49
N GLU A 38 -6.70 13.52 -9.52
CA GLU A 38 -7.52 13.54 -8.31
C GLU A 38 -7.65 12.15 -7.70
N GLN A 39 -7.82 11.13 -8.54
CA GLN A 39 -7.90 9.76 -8.08
C GLN A 39 -6.58 9.32 -7.46
N VAL A 40 -5.47 9.70 -8.06
CA VAL A 40 -4.14 9.38 -7.54
C VAL A 40 -3.94 10.04 -6.19
N GLU A 41 -4.29 11.31 -6.08
CA GLU A 41 -4.15 12.05 -4.83
C GLU A 41 -4.98 11.42 -3.73
N GLU A 42 -6.22 11.07 -4.01
CA GLU A 42 -7.09 10.42 -3.04
C GLU A 42 -6.54 9.08 -2.60
N ALA A 43 -6.09 8.27 -3.56
CA ALA A 43 -5.53 6.97 -3.25
C ALA A 43 -4.27 7.08 -2.39
N VAL A 44 -3.40 8.01 -2.72
CA VAL A 44 -2.18 8.24 -1.94
C VAL A 44 -2.53 8.69 -0.53
N THR A 45 -3.45 9.64 -0.40
CA THR A 45 -3.86 10.13 0.90
C THR A 45 -4.40 9.01 1.78
N ASN A 46 -5.27 8.17 1.21
CA ASN A 46 -5.85 7.07 1.96
C ASN A 46 -4.79 6.05 2.38
N GLU A 47 -3.90 5.67 1.48
CA GLU A 47 -2.89 4.68 1.79
C GLU A 47 -1.84 5.19 2.77
N VAL A 48 -1.46 6.44 2.65
CA VAL A 48 -0.53 7.06 3.59
C VAL A 48 -1.16 7.11 4.98
N ASN A 49 -2.44 7.50 5.07
CA ASN A 49 -3.14 7.53 6.34
C ASN A 49 -3.21 6.14 6.99
N VAL A 50 -3.48 5.12 6.19
CA VAL A 50 -3.50 3.74 6.70
C VAL A 50 -2.12 3.35 7.20
N LEU A 51 -1.09 3.69 6.47
CA LEU A 51 0.28 3.38 6.86
C LEU A 51 0.66 4.06 8.17
N MET A 52 0.31 5.33 8.32
CA MET A 52 0.64 6.10 9.52
C MET A 52 -0.11 5.63 10.76
N LYS A 53 -1.20 4.91 10.57
CA LYS A 53 -1.98 4.34 11.69
C LYS A 53 -1.72 2.87 11.87
N SER A 54 -0.88 2.26 11.04
CA SER A 54 -0.62 0.83 11.11
C SER A 54 0.09 0.46 12.43
N PRO A 55 -0.22 -0.71 12.99
CA PRO A 55 0.45 -1.15 14.20
C PRO A 55 1.96 -1.26 14.04
N ASP A 56 2.41 -1.64 12.87
CA ASP A 56 3.83 -1.79 12.59
C ASP A 56 4.55 -0.45 12.65
N PHE A 57 3.98 0.58 12.03
CA PHE A 57 4.57 1.91 12.08
C PHE A 57 4.56 2.45 13.52
N LEU A 58 3.43 2.33 14.20
CA LEU A 58 3.31 2.85 15.56
C LEU A 58 4.27 2.17 16.51
N LYS A 59 4.47 0.87 16.34
CA LYS A 59 5.40 0.12 17.17
C LYS A 59 6.83 0.61 16.96
N LYS A 60 7.24 0.78 15.72
CA LYS A 60 8.58 1.25 15.41
C LYS A 60 8.80 2.69 15.86
N LYS A 61 7.80 3.53 15.67
CA LYS A 61 7.85 4.92 16.07
C LYS A 61 7.99 5.02 17.60
N ASN A 62 7.15 4.29 18.33
CA ASN A 62 7.15 4.36 19.78
C ASN A 62 8.43 3.78 20.37
N LYS A 63 9.05 2.83 19.69
CA LYS A 63 10.29 2.25 20.16
C LYS A 63 11.47 3.20 20.00
N LYS A 64 11.56 3.87 18.86
CA LYS A 64 12.72 4.71 18.53
C LYS A 64 12.49 6.20 18.78
N PHE A 65 11.28 6.64 18.62
CA PHE A 65 10.95 8.07 18.67
C PHE A 65 9.68 8.31 19.51
N PRO A 66 9.67 7.90 20.77
CA PRO A 66 8.44 7.96 21.57
C PRO A 66 7.95 9.38 21.83
N ASP A 67 8.84 10.36 21.82
CA ASP A 67 8.50 11.73 22.15
C ASP A 67 8.24 12.61 20.94
N VAL A 68 8.34 12.05 19.74
CA VAL A 68 8.14 12.84 18.53
C VAL A 68 6.65 13.00 18.27
N LYS A 69 6.21 14.26 18.18
CA LYS A 69 4.83 14.64 17.87
C LYS A 69 4.84 15.90 17.05
N GLY A 70 3.82 16.08 16.25
CA GLY A 70 3.67 17.27 15.45
C GLY A 70 3.20 16.97 14.04
N TYR A 71 3.52 17.87 13.13
CA TYR A 71 3.13 17.68 11.73
C TYR A 71 4.32 17.83 10.81
N ILE A 72 4.20 17.22 9.64
CA ILE A 72 5.17 17.37 8.56
C ILE A 72 4.38 17.53 7.27
N VAL A 73 4.70 18.58 6.52
CA VAL A 73 4.17 18.77 5.18
C VAL A 73 5.25 18.32 4.20
N VAL A 74 4.90 17.39 3.34
CA VAL A 74 5.86 16.81 2.41
C VAL A 74 5.31 16.85 0.98
N ASP A 75 6.21 17.02 0.04
CA ASP A 75 5.91 16.81 -1.37
C ASP A 75 6.48 15.46 -1.77
N ILE A 76 5.63 14.59 -2.27
CA ILE A 76 6.03 13.27 -2.70
C ILE A 76 5.69 13.11 -4.18
N ALA A 77 6.48 12.35 -4.89
CA ALA A 77 6.23 12.08 -6.30
C ALA A 77 6.00 10.60 -6.50
N VAL A 78 4.86 10.28 -7.11
CA VAL A 78 4.47 8.90 -7.42
C VAL A 78 4.82 8.64 -8.86
N VAL A 79 5.41 7.49 -9.12
CA VAL A 79 5.80 7.09 -10.46
C VAL A 79 5.03 5.86 -10.94
N GLN A 80 5.28 5.46 -12.16
CA GLN A 80 4.51 4.46 -12.88
C GLN A 80 4.26 3.16 -12.11
N ASN A 81 5.25 2.67 -11.40
CA ASN A 81 5.11 1.39 -10.70
C ASN A 81 4.40 1.48 -9.34
N GLY A 82 3.85 2.64 -9.01
CA GLY A 82 3.17 2.82 -7.74
C GLY A 82 4.11 3.03 -6.56
N LYS A 83 5.32 3.48 -6.82
CA LYS A 83 6.27 3.81 -5.77
C LYS A 83 6.55 5.29 -5.78
N LEU A 84 7.14 5.77 -4.70
CA LEU A 84 7.60 7.15 -4.63
C LEU A 84 9.01 7.25 -5.20
N SER A 85 9.24 8.29 -6.00
CA SER A 85 10.58 8.60 -6.49
C SER A 85 11.25 9.68 -5.67
N SER A 86 10.48 10.44 -4.91
CA SER A 86 11.05 11.51 -4.10
C SER A 86 10.19 11.81 -2.89
N PHE A 87 10.84 12.32 -1.87
CA PHE A 87 10.23 12.76 -0.63
C PHE A 87 10.92 14.06 -0.25
N PHE A 88 10.16 15.14 -0.17
CA PHE A 88 10.71 16.44 0.11
C PHE A 88 9.94 17.12 1.22
N LYS A 89 10.61 17.43 2.32
CA LYS A 89 9.97 18.13 3.44
C LYS A 89 9.77 19.60 3.06
N VAL A 90 8.53 20.06 3.11
CA VAL A 90 8.20 21.46 2.81
C VAL A 90 8.15 22.27 4.08
N ASP A 91 7.53 21.74 5.12
CA ASP A 91 7.37 22.43 6.38
C ASP A 91 7.17 21.39 7.48
N SER A 92 7.51 21.75 8.71
CA SER A 92 7.33 20.84 9.83
C SER A 92 7.59 21.57 11.15
N ASP A 93 6.87 21.18 12.19
CA ASP A 93 7.21 21.58 13.55
C ASP A 93 8.03 20.51 14.27
N ILE A 94 8.32 19.40 13.59
CA ILE A 94 9.15 18.34 14.14
C ILE A 94 10.60 18.63 13.77
N LYS A 95 11.45 18.71 14.79
CA LYS A 95 12.85 19.06 14.60
C LYS A 95 13.80 17.87 14.61
N ASN A 96 13.27 16.69 14.92
CA ASN A 96 14.09 15.48 14.97
C ASN A 96 14.40 14.99 13.55
N ILE A 97 15.60 15.24 13.09
CA ILE A 97 16.01 14.90 11.74
C ILE A 97 16.02 13.39 11.52
N ASP A 98 16.42 12.63 12.53
CA ASP A 98 16.45 11.17 12.42
C ASP A 98 15.07 10.60 12.20
N PHE A 99 14.06 11.18 12.84
CA PHE A 99 12.68 10.76 12.62
C PHE A 99 12.23 11.07 11.20
N ILE A 100 12.58 12.24 10.70
CA ILE A 100 12.21 12.63 9.33
C ILE A 100 12.86 11.68 8.32
N GLU A 101 14.10 11.28 8.55
CA GLU A 101 14.77 10.29 7.70
C GLU A 101 14.08 8.94 7.79
N PHE A 102 13.72 8.53 9.00
CA PHE A 102 12.99 7.27 9.19
C PHE A 102 11.68 7.27 8.42
N LEU A 103 10.94 8.37 8.49
CA LEU A 103 9.67 8.50 7.78
C LEU A 103 9.87 8.50 6.26
N SER A 104 10.89 9.20 5.79
CA SER A 104 11.24 9.24 4.38
C SER A 104 11.54 7.84 3.85
N ASP A 105 12.38 7.10 4.56
CA ASP A 105 12.74 5.74 4.16
C ASP A 105 11.52 4.82 4.13
N LEU A 106 10.65 4.98 5.10
CA LEU A 106 9.44 4.17 5.17
C LEU A 106 8.54 4.43 3.97
N LEU A 107 8.32 5.69 3.64
CA LEU A 107 7.45 6.04 2.51
C LEU A 107 8.07 5.68 1.17
N LEU A 108 9.37 5.84 1.01
CA LEU A 108 10.05 5.50 -0.23
C LEU A 108 10.04 4.00 -0.50
N LYS A 109 9.93 3.18 0.53
CA LYS A 109 9.82 1.73 0.39
C LYS A 109 8.39 1.27 0.14
N GLN A 110 7.43 2.13 0.38
CA GLN A 110 6.03 1.78 0.24
C GLN A 110 5.67 1.59 -1.23
N LYS A 111 4.95 0.51 -1.51
CA LYS A 111 4.40 0.26 -2.83
C LYS A 111 2.90 0.39 -2.75
N PHE A 112 2.36 1.36 -3.46
CA PHE A 112 0.94 1.61 -3.42
C PHE A 112 0.14 0.55 -4.17
N GLU A 113 -1.14 0.46 -3.86
CA GLU A 113 -2.03 -0.54 -4.43
C GLU A 113 -2.54 -0.17 -5.83
N PHE A 114 -1.92 0.80 -6.46
CA PHE A 114 -2.27 1.25 -7.79
C PHE A 114 -1.01 1.52 -8.60
N LYS A 115 -1.19 1.69 -9.91
CA LYS A 115 -0.12 2.05 -10.82
C LYS A 115 -0.52 3.30 -11.59
N LEU A 116 0.44 3.95 -12.19
CA LEU A 116 0.18 5.06 -13.10
C LEU A 116 0.40 4.61 -14.54
N PRO A 117 -0.17 5.33 -15.51
CA PRO A 117 0.13 5.07 -16.91
C PRO A 117 1.61 5.27 -17.20
N LYS A 118 2.07 4.73 -18.30
CA LYS A 118 3.47 4.85 -18.71
C LYS A 118 3.93 6.29 -18.70
N GLN A 119 5.10 6.52 -18.11
CA GLN A 119 5.76 7.82 -18.11
C GLN A 119 5.02 8.91 -17.37
N GLN A 120 4.00 8.55 -16.61
CA GLN A 120 3.31 9.51 -15.76
C GLN A 120 3.97 9.61 -14.40
N ARG A 121 3.94 10.82 -13.86
CA ARG A 121 4.49 11.10 -12.55
C ARG A 121 3.65 12.22 -11.93
N TYR A 122 3.17 11.99 -10.72
CA TYR A 122 2.36 12.99 -10.04
C TYR A 122 3.03 13.44 -8.76
N LYS A 123 3.13 14.74 -8.59
CA LYS A 123 3.64 15.33 -7.35
C LYS A 123 2.44 15.69 -6.48
N ILE A 124 2.47 15.21 -5.26
CA ILE A 124 1.34 15.35 -4.33
C ILE A 124 1.86 15.89 -3.01
N ARG A 125 1.17 16.90 -2.49
CA ARG A 125 1.50 17.45 -1.17
C ARG A 125 0.65 16.78 -0.12
N GLN A 126 1.30 16.28 0.92
CA GLN A 126 0.64 15.60 2.02
C GLN A 126 1.02 16.24 3.34
N THR A 127 0.05 16.35 4.25
CA THR A 127 0.32 16.76 5.62
C THR A 127 0.18 15.53 6.50
N LEU A 128 1.26 15.16 7.16
CA LEU A 128 1.29 14.00 8.03
C LEU A 128 1.27 14.46 9.48
N THR A 129 0.34 13.92 10.25
CA THR A 129 0.24 14.23 11.67
C THR A 129 0.80 13.09 12.48
N ILE A 130 1.74 13.39 13.35
CA ILE A 130 2.41 12.40 14.20
C ILE A 130 1.91 12.60 15.63
N GLU A 131 1.37 11.51 16.19
CA GLU A 131 0.82 11.51 17.54
C GLU A 131 1.66 10.78 18.55
#